data_80ecaab3aa0e6c37fbbdd19efe0f294f
#
_entry.id   80ecaab3aa0e6c37fbbdd19efe0f294f
#
_cell.length_a   1.000
_cell.length_b   1.000
_cell.length_c   1.000
_cell.angle_alpha   90.00
_cell.angle_beta   90.00
_cell.angle_gamma   90.00
#
_symmetry.space_group_name_H-M   'P 1'
#
loop_
_entity.id
_entity.type
_entity.pdbx_description
1 polymer ?
#
loop_
_entity_poly.entity_id
_entity_poly.type
_entity_poly.pdbx_seq_one_letter_code
_entity_poly.pdbx_strand_id
1 'polypeptide(L)'
;MPCRNEGSSETSAEPGKSHTMELTVSKEDYLKAIAEAQADEGAVIAATIARWLHVSAPAVALALRRLRRDKLATVDRKGRISLTAAGLGIADKLRLRHHLVERMLHEMLGIEWYKVHDEAERLEHAISEDVERRLIAMLGASGRCPHGNLIDKSATDLRKMGLQLLWEAPPGARVTVDSMYERDRKLLEYFDGLGIRPGVHLKVLDRNYDGTLSLRLGKKPTILGEAAARRVWVSLDR
;
A
#
# COMPACT_ATOMS: atom_id res chain seq x y z
N MET A 1 2.30 50.23 -62.63
CA MET A 1 0.93 49.89 -62.23
C MET A 1 1.00 48.63 -61.43
N PRO A 2 0.65 48.61 -60.14
CA PRO A 2 0.76 47.44 -59.27
C PRO A 2 -0.53 46.64 -59.26
N CYS A 3 -0.44 45.32 -59.41
CA CYS A 3 -1.52 44.40 -59.20
C CYS A 3 -1.74 44.22 -57.70
N ARG A 4 -2.98 44.37 -57.24
CA ARG A 4 -3.45 44.07 -55.90
C ARG A 4 -3.63 42.55 -55.79
N ASN A 5 -3.12 42.00 -54.74
CA ASN A 5 -3.39 40.63 -54.34
C ASN A 5 -4.25 40.66 -53.05
N GLU A 6 -5.47 40.21 -53.15
CA GLU A 6 -6.40 40.14 -52.02
C GLU A 6 -6.06 38.86 -51.19
N GLY A 7 -5.63 39.09 -49.97
CA GLY A 7 -5.34 38.02 -49.03
C GLY A 7 -6.60 37.49 -48.38
N SER A 8 -6.90 36.21 -48.61
CA SER A 8 -7.91 35.46 -47.87
C SER A 8 -7.36 35.12 -46.51
N SER A 9 -7.99 35.61 -45.44
CA SER A 9 -7.72 35.20 -44.08
C SER A 9 -8.32 33.86 -43.76
N GLU A 10 -7.52 32.81 -43.82
CA GLU A 10 -7.90 31.51 -43.25
C GLU A 10 -7.60 31.56 -41.72
N THR A 11 -8.70 31.57 -40.98
CA THR A 11 -8.68 31.41 -39.49
C THR A 11 -8.43 29.92 -39.21
N SER A 12 -7.19 29.59 -38.97
CA SER A 12 -6.82 28.25 -38.44
C SER A 12 -7.26 28.16 -36.95
N ALA A 13 -8.33 27.39 -36.73
CA ALA A 13 -8.74 26.96 -35.41
C ALA A 13 -7.64 26.09 -34.80
N GLU A 14 -7.02 26.56 -33.72
CA GLU A 14 -6.11 25.76 -32.93
C GLU A 14 -6.88 24.53 -32.36
N PRO A 15 -6.32 23.31 -32.46
CA PRO A 15 -6.92 22.14 -31.81
C PRO A 15 -6.84 22.34 -30.29
N GLY A 16 -8.01 22.24 -29.64
CA GLY A 16 -8.16 22.38 -28.21
C GLY A 16 -7.11 21.58 -27.44
N LYS A 17 -6.34 22.25 -26.60
CA LYS A 17 -5.42 21.64 -25.64
C LYS A 17 -6.21 20.69 -24.78
N SER A 18 -6.10 19.40 -25.03
CA SER A 18 -6.48 18.35 -24.11
C SER A 18 -5.76 18.64 -22.79
N HIS A 19 -6.51 19.00 -21.78
CA HIS A 19 -5.99 19.20 -20.42
C HIS A 19 -5.65 17.82 -19.88
N THR A 20 -4.50 17.28 -20.28
CA THR A 20 -3.92 16.10 -19.66
C THR A 20 -3.70 16.46 -18.19
N MET A 21 -4.45 15.82 -17.30
CA MET A 21 -4.33 16.05 -15.87
C MET A 21 -2.93 15.61 -15.43
N GLU A 22 -2.07 16.59 -15.13
CA GLU A 22 -0.72 16.33 -14.65
C GLU A 22 -0.81 15.74 -13.24
N LEU A 23 -0.55 14.44 -13.13
CA LEU A 23 -0.39 13.75 -11.86
C LEU A 23 0.99 14.10 -11.30
N THR A 24 1.01 14.64 -10.10
CA THR A 24 2.25 14.87 -9.35
C THR A 24 2.45 13.76 -8.33
N VAL A 25 3.69 13.44 -7.98
CA VAL A 25 4.06 12.47 -6.92
C VAL A 25 3.17 12.66 -5.69
N SER A 26 3.04 13.87 -5.19
CA SER A 26 2.18 14.17 -4.02
C SER A 26 0.69 13.81 -4.23
N LYS A 27 0.13 13.90 -5.44
CA LYS A 27 -1.26 13.49 -5.67
C LYS A 27 -1.40 11.96 -5.61
N GLU A 28 -0.44 11.26 -6.19
CA GLU A 28 -0.40 9.80 -6.19
C GLU A 28 -0.28 9.26 -4.77
N ASP A 29 0.61 9.82 -3.94
CA ASP A 29 0.77 9.45 -2.53
C ASP A 29 -0.53 9.61 -1.73
N TYR A 30 -1.24 10.73 -1.92
CA TYR A 30 -2.52 10.93 -1.25
C TYR A 30 -3.57 9.91 -1.69
N LEU A 31 -3.64 9.59 -2.99
CA LEU A 31 -4.59 8.60 -3.51
C LEU A 31 -4.28 7.20 -2.98
N LYS A 32 -3.00 6.80 -3.01
CA LYS A 32 -2.51 5.54 -2.44
C LYS A 32 -2.84 5.46 -0.95
N ALA A 33 -2.48 6.47 -0.16
CA ALA A 33 -2.73 6.49 1.27
C ALA A 33 -4.23 6.43 1.62
N ILE A 34 -5.10 7.09 0.84
CA ILE A 34 -6.55 7.00 1.04
C ILE A 34 -7.04 5.58 0.74
N ALA A 35 -6.61 4.95 -0.36
CA ALA A 35 -7.01 3.60 -0.73
C ALA A 35 -6.59 2.58 0.33
N GLU A 36 -5.35 2.65 0.80
CA GLU A 36 -4.80 1.76 1.81
C GLU A 36 -5.47 1.96 3.17
N ALA A 37 -5.64 3.21 3.61
CA ALA A 37 -6.33 3.51 4.85
C ALA A 37 -7.80 3.04 4.82
N GLN A 38 -8.49 3.11 3.66
CA GLN A 38 -9.83 2.56 3.49
C GLN A 38 -9.86 1.03 3.61
N ALA A 39 -8.82 0.35 3.09
CA ALA A 39 -8.69 -1.10 3.20
C ALA A 39 -8.45 -1.55 4.64
N ASP A 40 -7.67 -0.81 5.42
CA ASP A 40 -7.27 -1.16 6.78
C ASP A 40 -8.30 -0.72 7.83
N GLU A 41 -8.73 0.54 7.77
CA GLU A 41 -9.52 1.19 8.84
C GLU A 41 -11.00 1.39 8.45
N GLY A 42 -11.35 1.17 7.17
CA GLY A 42 -12.69 1.38 6.65
C GLY A 42 -13.01 2.86 6.39
N ALA A 43 -13.58 3.57 7.38
CA ALA A 43 -13.94 4.99 7.20
C ALA A 43 -12.73 5.90 7.42
N VAL A 44 -12.31 6.60 6.38
CA VAL A 44 -11.12 7.47 6.38
C VAL A 44 -11.53 8.94 6.51
N ILE A 45 -10.87 9.66 7.41
CA ILE A 45 -11.00 11.12 7.59
C ILE A 45 -9.65 11.81 7.42
N ALA A 46 -9.65 13.15 7.32
CA ALA A 46 -8.41 13.92 7.11
C ALA A 46 -7.34 13.66 8.18
N ALA A 47 -7.73 13.43 9.45
CA ALA A 47 -6.79 13.11 10.52
C ALA A 47 -6.09 11.77 10.30
N THR A 48 -6.78 10.76 9.76
CA THR A 48 -6.19 9.48 9.37
C THR A 48 -5.08 9.70 8.34
N ILE A 49 -5.37 10.46 7.28
CA ILE A 49 -4.39 10.73 6.21
C ILE A 49 -3.20 11.55 6.72
N ALA A 50 -3.44 12.54 7.59
CA ALA A 50 -2.35 13.31 8.21
C ALA A 50 -1.37 12.43 8.99
N ARG A 51 -1.90 11.47 9.75
CA ARG A 51 -1.10 10.47 10.49
C ARG A 51 -0.36 9.53 9.56
N TRP A 52 -1.02 9.03 8.52
CA TRP A 52 -0.44 8.06 7.58
C TRP A 52 0.71 8.65 6.76
N LEU A 53 0.57 9.87 6.30
CA LEU A 53 1.58 10.55 5.48
C LEU A 53 2.55 11.42 6.30
N HIS A 54 2.40 11.47 7.63
CA HIS A 54 3.20 12.34 8.51
C HIS A 54 3.21 13.82 8.08
N VAL A 55 2.05 14.32 7.63
CA VAL A 55 1.88 15.71 7.16
C VAL A 55 0.90 16.47 8.04
N SER A 56 0.91 17.80 7.92
CA SER A 56 0.00 18.66 8.69
C SER A 56 -1.45 18.61 8.17
N ALA A 57 -2.42 18.83 9.06
CA ALA A 57 -3.84 18.90 8.69
C ALA A 57 -4.14 19.95 7.59
N PRO A 58 -3.52 21.16 7.57
CA PRO A 58 -3.65 22.08 6.45
C PRO A 58 -3.16 21.52 5.11
N ALA A 59 -2.06 20.76 5.10
CA ALA A 59 -1.55 20.11 3.89
C ALA A 59 -2.57 19.09 3.34
N VAL A 60 -3.15 18.25 4.21
CA VAL A 60 -4.22 17.31 3.82
C VAL A 60 -5.43 18.06 3.27
N ALA A 61 -5.88 19.14 3.93
CA ALA A 61 -7.02 19.93 3.47
C ALA A 61 -6.78 20.54 2.07
N LEU A 62 -5.55 21.00 1.79
CA LEU A 62 -5.17 21.52 0.47
C LEU A 62 -5.17 20.39 -0.58
N ALA A 63 -4.57 19.24 -0.27
CA ALA A 63 -4.55 18.08 -1.15
C ALA A 63 -5.96 17.60 -1.48
N LEU A 64 -6.83 17.45 -0.48
CA LEU A 64 -8.22 17.04 -0.67
C LEU A 64 -9.01 18.02 -1.54
N ARG A 65 -8.79 19.33 -1.40
CA ARG A 65 -9.42 20.33 -2.30
C ARG A 65 -8.99 20.10 -3.76
N ARG A 66 -7.70 19.81 -4.01
CA ARG A 66 -7.18 19.53 -5.35
C ARG A 66 -7.76 18.22 -5.90
N LEU A 67 -7.74 17.14 -5.12
CA LEU A 67 -8.30 15.84 -5.52
C LEU A 67 -9.80 15.93 -5.84
N ARG A 68 -10.56 16.71 -5.05
CA ARG A 68 -12.00 16.95 -5.32
C ARG A 68 -12.22 17.76 -6.59
N ARG A 69 -11.45 18.84 -6.81
CA ARG A 69 -11.49 19.62 -8.04
C ARG A 69 -11.21 18.75 -9.25
N ASP A 70 -10.24 17.84 -9.14
CA ASP A 70 -9.81 16.93 -10.20
C ASP A 70 -10.71 15.68 -10.30
N LYS A 71 -11.81 15.63 -9.51
CA LYS A 71 -12.80 14.54 -9.46
C LYS A 71 -12.21 13.17 -9.10
N LEU A 72 -11.14 13.13 -8.32
CA LEU A 72 -10.45 11.90 -7.89
C LEU A 72 -10.92 11.41 -6.51
N ALA A 73 -11.43 12.32 -5.66
CA ALA A 73 -11.95 12.00 -4.34
C ALA A 73 -13.21 12.79 -4.02
N THR A 74 -14.01 12.27 -3.08
CA THR A 74 -15.17 12.93 -2.50
C THR A 74 -15.02 13.00 -0.98
N VAL A 75 -15.71 13.95 -0.35
CA VAL A 75 -15.78 14.07 1.11
C VAL A 75 -17.25 14.27 1.48
N ASP A 76 -17.78 13.41 2.31
CA ASP A 76 -19.18 13.50 2.74
C ASP A 76 -19.40 14.55 3.86
N ARG A 77 -20.66 14.71 4.30
CA ARG A 77 -21.02 15.67 5.35
C ARG A 77 -20.41 15.34 6.72
N LYS A 78 -20.00 14.09 6.94
CA LYS A 78 -19.33 13.63 8.17
C LYS A 78 -17.79 13.69 8.06
N GLY A 79 -17.27 14.27 6.97
CA GLY A 79 -15.83 14.38 6.71
C GLY A 79 -15.17 13.07 6.25
N ARG A 80 -15.94 12.04 5.89
CA ARG A 80 -15.41 10.79 5.38
C ARG A 80 -14.97 10.95 3.92
N ILE A 81 -13.76 10.50 3.65
CA ILE A 81 -13.11 10.59 2.34
C ILE A 81 -13.36 9.28 1.60
N SER A 82 -13.71 9.39 0.32
CA SER A 82 -13.84 8.25 -0.59
C SER A 82 -13.20 8.58 -1.93
N LEU A 83 -12.50 7.62 -2.53
CA LEU A 83 -12.00 7.76 -3.88
C LEU A 83 -13.14 7.59 -4.90
N THR A 84 -13.05 8.29 -6.01
CA THR A 84 -13.85 7.99 -7.21
C THR A 84 -13.26 6.80 -7.94
N ALA A 85 -13.97 6.25 -8.93
CA ALA A 85 -13.41 5.18 -9.78
C ALA A 85 -12.09 5.60 -10.45
N ALA A 86 -12.00 6.87 -10.90
CA ALA A 86 -10.77 7.41 -11.48
C ALA A 86 -9.64 7.51 -10.44
N GLY A 87 -9.95 8.00 -9.22
CA GLY A 87 -8.96 8.08 -8.14
C GLY A 87 -8.47 6.71 -7.69
N LEU A 88 -9.39 5.74 -7.58
CA LEU A 88 -9.05 4.36 -7.22
C LEU A 88 -8.14 3.72 -8.29
N GLY A 89 -8.46 3.89 -9.58
CA GLY A 89 -7.63 3.34 -10.66
C GLY A 89 -6.19 3.86 -10.64
N ILE A 90 -5.99 5.14 -10.26
CA ILE A 90 -4.63 5.71 -10.10
C ILE A 90 -3.94 5.09 -8.88
N ALA A 91 -4.64 4.99 -7.74
CA ALA A 91 -4.10 4.39 -6.53
C ALA A 91 -3.71 2.93 -6.76
N ASP A 92 -4.55 2.15 -7.44
CA ASP A 92 -4.29 0.74 -7.73
C ASP A 92 -3.10 0.55 -8.68
N LYS A 93 -2.94 1.44 -9.68
CA LYS A 93 -1.75 1.42 -10.55
C LYS A 93 -0.47 1.68 -9.73
N LEU A 94 -0.49 2.63 -8.81
CA LEU A 94 0.67 2.92 -7.97
C LEU A 94 0.96 1.77 -7.00
N ARG A 95 -0.07 1.17 -6.39
CA ARG A 95 0.07 0.00 -5.52
C ARG A 95 0.67 -1.19 -6.27
N LEU A 96 0.26 -1.43 -7.52
CA LEU A 96 0.87 -2.46 -8.36
C LEU A 96 2.35 -2.18 -8.58
N ARG A 97 2.72 -0.94 -8.93
CA ARG A 97 4.13 -0.53 -9.09
C ARG A 97 4.93 -0.76 -7.82
N HIS A 98 4.39 -0.34 -6.69
CA HIS A 98 5.01 -0.56 -5.38
C HIS A 98 5.36 -2.03 -5.16
N HIS A 99 4.39 -2.93 -5.28
CA HIS A 99 4.60 -4.37 -5.11
C HIS A 99 5.58 -4.97 -6.12
N LEU A 100 5.54 -4.54 -7.38
CA LEU A 100 6.50 -4.97 -8.40
C LEU A 100 7.92 -4.54 -8.04
N VAL A 101 8.08 -3.32 -7.53
CA VAL A 101 9.38 -2.79 -7.09
C VAL A 101 9.87 -3.54 -5.85
N GLU A 102 9.04 -3.76 -4.84
CA GLU A 102 9.41 -4.57 -3.67
C GLU A 102 9.92 -5.96 -4.07
N ARG A 103 9.16 -6.62 -4.97
CA ARG A 103 9.54 -7.94 -5.48
C ARG A 103 10.83 -7.91 -6.29
N MET A 104 11.01 -6.93 -7.15
CA MET A 104 12.24 -6.72 -7.90
C MET A 104 13.44 -6.54 -6.94
N LEU A 105 13.28 -5.68 -5.95
CA LEU A 105 14.34 -5.39 -4.98
C LEU A 105 14.72 -6.63 -4.17
N HIS A 106 13.74 -7.43 -3.76
CA HIS A 106 14.00 -8.65 -2.98
C HIS A 106 14.41 -9.84 -3.83
N GLU A 107 13.58 -10.21 -4.83
CA GLU A 107 13.75 -11.45 -5.60
C GLU A 107 14.90 -11.37 -6.61
N MET A 108 15.19 -10.18 -7.16
CA MET A 108 16.22 -10.02 -8.21
C MET A 108 17.50 -9.36 -7.70
N LEU A 109 17.39 -8.37 -6.80
CA LEU A 109 18.57 -7.64 -6.27
C LEU A 109 19.02 -8.14 -4.90
N GLY A 110 18.26 -9.05 -4.25
CA GLY A 110 18.63 -9.64 -2.96
C GLY A 110 18.62 -8.67 -1.79
N ILE A 111 17.88 -7.56 -1.90
CA ILE A 111 17.71 -6.62 -0.78
C ILE A 111 16.88 -7.30 0.31
N GLU A 112 17.25 -7.06 1.56
CA GLU A 112 16.59 -7.67 2.70
C GLU A 112 15.10 -7.26 2.74
N TRP A 113 14.24 -8.25 2.92
CA TRP A 113 12.79 -8.13 2.85
C TRP A 113 12.22 -6.99 3.72
N TYR A 114 12.83 -6.70 4.86
CA TYR A 114 12.39 -5.65 5.78
C TYR A 114 12.82 -4.23 5.37
N LYS A 115 13.61 -4.09 4.30
CA LYS A 115 14.05 -2.78 3.75
C LYS A 115 13.31 -2.38 2.49
N VAL A 116 12.71 -3.34 1.78
CA VAL A 116 12.23 -3.09 0.41
C VAL A 116 11.04 -2.14 0.34
N HIS A 117 10.22 -2.04 1.39
CA HIS A 117 9.09 -1.11 1.43
C HIS A 117 9.56 0.35 1.29
N ASP A 118 10.50 0.78 2.12
CA ASP A 118 11.03 2.15 2.08
C ASP A 118 11.72 2.47 0.75
N GLU A 119 12.38 1.49 0.13
CA GLU A 119 13.01 1.65 -1.18
C GLU A 119 11.95 1.72 -2.30
N ALA A 120 10.90 0.91 -2.21
CA ALA A 120 9.81 0.91 -3.17
C ALA A 120 9.05 2.25 -3.15
N GLU A 121 8.78 2.83 -1.97
CA GLU A 121 8.19 4.16 -1.81
C GLU A 121 8.97 5.24 -2.57
N ARG A 122 10.31 5.12 -2.65
CA ARG A 122 11.15 6.06 -3.38
C ARG A 122 11.19 5.83 -4.89
N LEU A 123 11.01 4.60 -5.33
CA LEU A 123 11.21 4.19 -6.72
C LEU A 123 9.91 4.09 -7.53
N GLU A 124 8.77 3.84 -6.90
CA GLU A 124 7.50 3.53 -7.57
C GLU A 124 7.02 4.61 -8.55
N HIS A 125 7.36 5.87 -8.27
CA HIS A 125 7.02 7.01 -9.14
C HIS A 125 7.97 7.17 -10.33
N ALA A 126 9.19 6.63 -10.22
CA ALA A 126 10.24 6.81 -11.21
C ALA A 126 10.25 5.72 -12.29
N ILE A 127 9.56 4.59 -12.08
CA ILE A 127 9.53 3.52 -13.08
C ILE A 127 8.65 3.89 -14.27
N SER A 128 9.21 3.73 -15.47
CA SER A 128 8.49 3.94 -16.72
C SER A 128 7.50 2.80 -17.01
N GLU A 129 6.56 3.03 -17.92
CA GLU A 129 5.63 1.98 -18.36
C GLU A 129 6.36 0.80 -19.03
N ASP A 130 7.53 1.02 -19.64
CA ASP A 130 8.35 -0.05 -20.19
C ASP A 130 8.94 -0.93 -19.11
N VAL A 131 9.44 -0.34 -18.03
CA VAL A 131 9.94 -1.06 -16.86
C VAL A 131 8.78 -1.82 -16.18
N GLU A 132 7.64 -1.16 -15.95
CA GLU A 132 6.44 -1.79 -15.37
C GLU A 132 6.02 -3.03 -16.18
N ARG A 133 5.91 -2.92 -17.50
CA ARG A 133 5.57 -4.06 -18.39
C ARG A 133 6.58 -5.20 -18.28
N ARG A 134 7.87 -4.89 -18.19
CA ARG A 134 8.92 -5.91 -18.05
C ARG A 134 8.84 -6.60 -16.70
N LEU A 135 8.62 -5.85 -15.61
CA LEU A 135 8.44 -6.42 -14.29
C LEU A 135 7.21 -7.34 -14.24
N ILE A 136 6.09 -6.93 -14.83
CA ILE A 136 4.89 -7.76 -14.93
C ILE A 136 5.19 -9.06 -15.72
N ALA A 137 5.94 -8.97 -16.81
CA ALA A 137 6.30 -10.15 -17.62
C ALA A 137 7.21 -11.12 -16.85
N MET A 138 8.08 -10.62 -15.99
CA MET A 138 9.05 -11.43 -15.24
C MET A 138 8.47 -11.97 -13.92
N LEU A 139 7.72 -11.15 -13.19
CA LEU A 139 7.24 -11.44 -11.83
C LEU A 139 5.75 -11.80 -11.80
N GLY A 140 5.01 -11.49 -12.85
CA GLY A 140 3.54 -11.54 -12.88
C GLY A 140 2.90 -10.29 -12.24
N ALA A 141 1.69 -9.95 -12.69
CA ALA A 141 0.92 -8.83 -12.14
C ALA A 141 0.20 -9.18 -10.81
N SER A 142 0.15 -10.45 -10.46
CA SER A 142 -0.47 -10.97 -9.24
C SER A 142 0.57 -11.66 -8.37
N GLY A 143 0.25 -11.82 -7.11
CA GLY A 143 1.13 -12.48 -6.16
C GLY A 143 1.23 -11.71 -4.85
N ARG A 144 2.14 -12.14 -4.01
CA ARG A 144 2.42 -11.53 -2.72
C ARG A 144 3.71 -10.73 -2.79
N CYS A 145 3.74 -9.59 -2.11
CA CYS A 145 4.99 -8.90 -1.86
C CYS A 145 5.85 -9.66 -0.83
N PRO A 146 7.11 -9.30 -0.61
CA PRO A 146 7.98 -9.95 0.37
C PRO A 146 7.42 -9.96 1.81
N HIS A 147 6.50 -9.04 2.14
CA HIS A 147 5.81 -8.98 3.43
C HIS A 147 4.55 -9.89 3.48
N GLY A 148 4.25 -10.62 2.40
CA GLY A 148 3.10 -11.52 2.28
C GLY A 148 1.80 -10.82 1.85
N ASN A 149 1.78 -9.50 1.70
CA ASN A 149 0.58 -8.75 1.36
C ASN A 149 0.15 -8.98 -0.09
N LEU A 150 -1.16 -9.04 -0.29
CA LEU A 150 -1.81 -9.05 -1.60
C LEU A 150 -2.19 -7.61 -2.00
N ILE A 151 -2.01 -7.27 -3.28
CA ILE A 151 -2.19 -5.90 -3.80
C ILE A 151 -3.59 -5.34 -3.51
N ASP A 152 -4.62 -6.18 -3.64
CA ASP A 152 -6.03 -5.80 -3.70
C ASP A 152 -6.86 -6.28 -2.50
N LYS A 153 -6.24 -6.75 -1.42
CA LYS A 153 -6.96 -7.30 -0.27
C LYS A 153 -6.97 -6.35 0.92
N SER A 154 -8.17 -6.13 1.44
CA SER A 154 -8.39 -5.42 2.70
C SER A 154 -8.30 -6.36 3.90
N ALA A 155 -8.22 -5.79 5.11
CA ALA A 155 -8.33 -6.56 6.36
C ALA A 155 -9.62 -7.40 6.41
N THR A 156 -10.74 -6.87 5.89
CA THR A 156 -12.01 -7.59 5.79
C THR A 156 -11.90 -8.79 4.85
N ASP A 157 -11.17 -8.64 3.72
CA ASP A 157 -10.99 -9.74 2.78
C ASP A 157 -10.07 -10.83 3.34
N LEU A 158 -9.02 -10.45 4.05
CA LEU A 158 -8.16 -11.40 4.77
C LEU A 158 -8.96 -12.22 5.78
N ARG A 159 -9.88 -11.58 6.52
CA ARG A 159 -10.81 -12.28 7.41
C ARG A 159 -11.71 -13.28 6.68
N LYS A 160 -12.29 -12.89 5.53
CA LYS A 160 -13.11 -13.80 4.69
C LYS A 160 -12.30 -14.98 4.15
N MET A 161 -11.00 -14.80 3.95
CA MET A 161 -10.07 -15.87 3.57
C MET A 161 -9.71 -16.80 4.74
N GLY A 162 -10.23 -16.54 5.93
CA GLY A 162 -9.97 -17.34 7.12
C GLY A 162 -8.71 -16.96 7.88
N LEU A 163 -8.11 -15.80 7.53
CA LEU A 163 -6.97 -15.29 8.26
C LEU A 163 -7.42 -14.51 9.51
N GLN A 164 -6.56 -14.51 10.51
CA GLN A 164 -6.74 -13.77 11.76
C GLN A 164 -5.43 -13.11 12.19
N LEU A 165 -5.51 -12.16 13.10
CA LEU A 165 -4.30 -11.61 13.69
C LEU A 165 -3.64 -12.64 14.62
N LEU A 166 -2.33 -12.69 14.65
CA LEU A 166 -1.59 -13.62 15.52
C LEU A 166 -2.00 -13.47 16.99
N TRP A 167 -2.31 -12.24 17.42
CA TRP A 167 -2.84 -11.96 18.76
C TRP A 167 -4.13 -12.71 19.08
N GLU A 168 -4.95 -13.00 18.09
CA GLU A 168 -6.28 -13.65 18.26
C GLU A 168 -6.18 -15.17 18.28
N ALA A 169 -5.04 -15.70 17.86
CA ALA A 169 -4.85 -17.15 17.83
C ALA A 169 -4.89 -17.73 19.25
N PRO A 170 -5.66 -18.83 19.49
CA PRO A 170 -5.80 -19.41 20.81
C PRO A 170 -4.51 -20.12 21.27
N PRO A 171 -4.28 -20.21 22.59
CA PRO A 171 -3.23 -21.05 23.14
C PRO A 171 -3.33 -22.49 22.61
N GLY A 172 -2.18 -23.08 22.30
CA GLY A 172 -2.06 -24.40 21.71
C GLY A 172 -2.12 -24.44 20.17
N ALA A 173 -2.62 -23.38 19.52
CA ALA A 173 -2.74 -23.32 18.07
C ALA A 173 -1.38 -23.38 17.37
N ARG A 174 -1.36 -24.10 16.24
CA ARG A 174 -0.30 -23.98 15.23
C ARG A 174 -0.79 -23.04 14.15
N VAL A 175 0.06 -22.13 13.74
CA VAL A 175 -0.28 -21.11 12.76
C VAL A 175 0.87 -20.91 11.77
N THR A 176 0.51 -20.53 10.55
CA THR A 176 1.47 -20.09 9.52
C THR A 176 1.33 -18.58 9.35
N VAL A 177 2.45 -17.86 9.39
CA VAL A 177 2.48 -16.42 9.10
C VAL A 177 2.09 -16.22 7.64
N ASP A 178 1.04 -15.44 7.41
CA ASP A 178 0.53 -15.13 6.06
C ASP A 178 1.09 -13.81 5.54
N SER A 179 0.88 -12.74 6.29
CA SER A 179 1.35 -11.41 5.93
C SER A 179 1.58 -10.53 7.15
N MET A 180 2.25 -9.39 6.93
CA MET A 180 2.69 -8.50 8.00
C MET A 180 2.48 -7.05 7.61
N TYR A 181 2.31 -6.18 8.62
CA TYR A 181 2.29 -4.74 8.43
C TYR A 181 3.67 -4.24 7.97
N GLU A 182 3.73 -3.65 6.77
CA GLU A 182 4.99 -3.36 6.07
C GLU A 182 5.53 -1.93 6.28
N ARG A 183 4.71 -1.01 6.83
CA ARG A 183 5.04 0.42 6.95
C ARG A 183 5.91 0.78 8.16
N ASP A 184 6.32 -0.18 8.96
CA ASP A 184 7.20 0.02 10.11
C ASP A 184 8.45 -0.84 9.97
N ARG A 185 9.48 -0.27 9.36
CA ARG A 185 10.75 -0.93 9.14
C ARG A 185 11.38 -1.47 10.41
N LYS A 186 11.31 -0.72 11.53
CA LYS A 186 11.89 -1.17 12.80
C LYS A 186 11.16 -2.39 13.34
N LEU A 187 9.84 -2.45 13.14
CA LEU A 187 9.04 -3.62 13.49
C LEU A 187 9.41 -4.81 12.60
N LEU A 188 9.60 -4.60 11.30
CA LEU A 188 10.03 -5.68 10.38
C LEU A 188 11.44 -6.18 10.71
N GLU A 189 12.39 -5.31 11.03
CA GLU A 189 13.74 -5.68 11.51
C GLU A 189 13.66 -6.48 12.82
N TYR A 190 12.76 -6.10 13.73
CA TYR A 190 12.52 -6.85 14.96
C TYR A 190 11.96 -8.25 14.68
N PHE A 191 11.00 -8.38 13.77
CA PHE A 191 10.49 -9.68 13.35
C PHE A 191 11.56 -10.53 12.69
N ASP A 192 12.40 -9.94 11.84
CA ASP A 192 13.52 -10.64 11.19
C ASP A 192 14.49 -11.22 12.21
N GLY A 193 14.87 -10.42 13.23
CA GLY A 193 15.71 -10.86 14.33
C GLY A 193 15.12 -12.00 15.17
N LEU A 194 13.79 -12.10 15.23
CA LEU A 194 13.10 -13.22 15.86
C LEU A 194 12.96 -14.44 14.94
N GLY A 195 13.15 -14.26 13.62
CA GLY A 195 12.90 -15.27 12.60
C GLY A 195 11.41 -15.38 12.20
N ILE A 196 10.61 -14.35 12.48
CA ILE A 196 9.19 -14.28 12.11
C ILE A 196 9.09 -13.55 10.77
N ARG A 197 8.62 -14.26 9.74
CA ARG A 197 8.40 -13.73 8.38
C ARG A 197 7.34 -14.54 7.66
N PRO A 198 6.80 -14.09 6.54
CA PRO A 198 5.79 -14.84 5.79
C PRO A 198 6.23 -16.27 5.50
N GLY A 199 5.30 -17.22 5.64
CA GLY A 199 5.53 -18.66 5.47
C GLY A 199 6.09 -19.38 6.69
N VAL A 200 6.46 -18.69 7.77
CA VAL A 200 6.99 -19.33 8.98
C VAL A 200 5.86 -19.95 9.81
N HIS A 201 6.08 -21.18 10.27
CA HIS A 201 5.17 -21.87 11.18
C HIS A 201 5.50 -21.56 12.63
N LEU A 202 4.48 -21.20 13.38
CA LEU A 202 4.55 -20.88 14.81
C LEU A 202 3.60 -21.76 15.61
N LYS A 203 3.94 -22.02 16.86
CA LYS A 203 2.99 -22.53 17.84
C LYS A 203 2.74 -21.45 18.89
N VAL A 204 1.49 -21.08 19.09
CA VAL A 204 1.07 -20.24 20.21
C VAL A 204 1.07 -21.12 21.47
N LEU A 205 1.87 -20.76 22.47
CA LEU A 205 1.95 -21.51 23.72
C LEU A 205 0.96 -20.96 24.72
N ASP A 206 1.02 -19.63 24.96
CA ASP A 206 0.18 -18.97 25.95
C ASP A 206 0.06 -17.46 25.66
N ARG A 207 -0.98 -16.86 26.23
CA ARG A 207 -1.16 -15.42 26.32
C ARG A 207 -0.91 -15.01 27.77
N ASN A 208 0.22 -14.33 27.99
CA ASN A 208 0.68 -13.98 29.32
C ASN A 208 -0.12 -12.79 29.91
N TYR A 209 -0.13 -12.71 31.22
CA TYR A 209 -0.83 -11.65 31.97
C TYR A 209 -0.30 -10.24 31.65
N ASP A 210 0.97 -10.12 31.28
CA ASP A 210 1.62 -8.85 30.93
C ASP A 210 1.31 -8.34 29.51
N GLY A 211 0.39 -8.99 28.79
CA GLY A 211 0.04 -8.63 27.42
C GLY A 211 1.05 -9.10 26.39
N THR A 212 1.80 -10.16 26.67
CA THR A 212 2.68 -10.79 25.67
C THR A 212 2.13 -12.15 25.23
N LEU A 213 2.58 -12.62 24.06
CA LEU A 213 2.37 -14.00 23.59
C LEU A 213 3.66 -14.79 23.76
N SER A 214 3.55 -15.95 24.39
CA SER A 214 4.57 -16.99 24.37
C SER A 214 4.40 -17.82 23.10
N LEU A 215 5.41 -17.82 22.24
CA LEU A 215 5.42 -18.52 20.95
C LEU A 215 6.54 -19.54 20.92
N ARG A 216 6.45 -20.49 20.00
CA ARG A 216 7.53 -21.41 19.65
C ARG A 216 7.73 -21.44 18.13
N LEU A 217 8.96 -21.14 17.70
CA LEU A 217 9.44 -21.27 16.33
C LEU A 217 10.36 -22.48 16.25
N GLY A 218 9.87 -23.59 15.68
CA GLY A 218 10.59 -24.85 15.76
C GLY A 218 10.90 -25.26 17.22
N LYS A 219 12.18 -25.19 17.63
CA LYS A 219 12.61 -25.45 19.02
C LYS A 219 12.84 -24.18 19.84
N LYS A 220 12.85 -22.99 19.21
CA LYS A 220 13.17 -21.70 19.88
C LYS A 220 11.92 -21.13 20.54
N PRO A 221 11.93 -20.89 21.86
CA PRO A 221 10.89 -20.10 22.52
C PRO A 221 11.08 -18.61 22.16
N THR A 222 9.97 -17.92 21.97
CA THR A 222 9.96 -16.49 21.60
C THR A 222 8.81 -15.81 22.32
N ILE A 223 9.01 -14.60 22.79
CA ILE A 223 7.98 -13.76 23.40
C ILE A 223 7.72 -12.58 22.49
N LEU A 224 6.44 -12.30 22.21
CA LEU A 224 6.02 -11.21 21.34
C LEU A 224 4.96 -10.36 22.04
N GLY A 225 5.18 -9.04 22.10
CA GLY A 225 4.21 -8.11 22.67
C GLY A 225 2.93 -8.00 21.84
N GLU A 226 1.81 -7.67 22.48
CA GLU A 226 0.49 -7.53 21.86
C GLU A 226 0.54 -6.60 20.63
N ALA A 227 1.16 -5.41 20.77
CA ALA A 227 1.23 -4.43 19.70
C ALA A 227 1.87 -5.00 18.42
N ALA A 228 2.92 -5.81 18.56
CA ALA A 228 3.57 -6.49 17.45
C ALA A 228 2.71 -7.66 16.93
N ALA A 229 2.14 -8.47 17.81
CA ALA A 229 1.29 -9.62 17.41
C ALA A 229 0.03 -9.19 16.64
N ARG A 230 -0.48 -7.98 16.90
CA ARG A 230 -1.60 -7.37 16.13
C ARG A 230 -1.19 -6.86 14.74
N ARG A 231 0.07 -6.96 14.37
CA ARG A 231 0.61 -6.56 13.05
C ARG A 231 0.97 -7.74 12.16
N VAL A 232 0.61 -8.96 12.58
CA VAL A 232 0.88 -10.21 11.87
C VAL A 232 -0.42 -10.93 11.60
N TRP A 233 -0.70 -11.22 10.34
CA TRP A 233 -1.80 -12.07 9.89
C TRP A 233 -1.34 -13.51 9.80
N VAL A 234 -2.16 -14.44 10.24
CA VAL A 234 -1.86 -15.86 10.27
C VAL A 234 -3.04 -16.68 9.80
N SER A 235 -2.75 -17.85 9.21
CA SER A 235 -3.71 -18.95 9.04
C SER A 235 -3.53 -19.97 10.15
N LEU A 236 -4.62 -20.61 10.59
CA LEU A 236 -4.55 -21.78 11.47
C LEU A 236 -4.12 -22.99 10.65
N ASP A 237 -3.09 -23.70 11.11
CA ASP A 237 -2.72 -24.99 10.53
C ASP A 237 -3.81 -26.03 10.89
N ARG A 238 -4.24 -26.79 9.90
CA ARG A 238 -5.23 -27.87 10.07
C ARG A 238 -4.60 -29.12 10.67
#